data_2bc3a6161e9c629512ee80cebb6c8b12
#
_entry.id   2bc3a6161e9c629512ee80cebb6c8b12
#
_cell.length_a   1.000
_cell.length_b   1.000
_cell.length_c   1.000
_cell.angle_alpha   90.00
_cell.angle_beta   90.00
_cell.angle_gamma   90.00
#
_symmetry.space_group_name_H-M   'P 1'
#
loop_
_entity.id
_entity.type
_entity.pdbx_description
1 polymer ?
#
loop_
_entity_poly.entity_id
_entity_poly.type
_entity_poly.pdbx_seq_one_letter_code
_entity_poly.pdbx_strand_id
1 'polypeptide(L)'
;YQLKGGQVDYGKNHSKKYSIIQKPKNKNYKGLYPQWDASNPIHLIGHSMGGQTARMLDYLLTQNIYENEDLLEDSKLLGGVTNHAILSITSISTPHNGTTLAEIVRKTIPFIQYFVGIAGVVGTDFYSFDLEQWGFRRMLKESWADYISRMRNHKAWSTKNISSWDLSLSGAEEINSFLQISPNIYYFSIITSTTIKKEGSSQHVPSKGTSII
;
A
#
# COMPACT_ATOMS: atom_id res chain seq x y z
N TYR A 1 9.29 6.65 7.06
CA TYR A 1 10.06 6.20 8.22
C TYR A 1 11.26 5.33 7.86
N GLN A 2 11.14 4.34 6.95
CA GLN A 2 12.30 3.52 6.55
C GLN A 2 13.44 4.33 5.93
N LEU A 3 13.12 5.34 5.13
CA LEU A 3 14.12 6.25 4.56
C LEU A 3 14.61 7.28 5.58
N LYS A 4 13.70 8.06 6.15
CA LYS A 4 14.03 9.19 7.02
C LYS A 4 14.48 8.75 8.42
N GLY A 5 13.99 7.62 8.89
CA GLY A 5 14.17 7.14 10.24
C GLY A 5 13.04 7.54 11.19
N GLY A 6 13.12 7.05 12.40
CA GLY A 6 12.19 7.33 13.48
C GLY A 6 11.16 6.23 13.76
N GLN A 7 10.41 6.42 14.83
CA GLN A 7 9.31 5.55 15.23
C GLN A 7 8.11 5.80 14.33
N VAL A 8 7.57 4.74 13.72
CA VAL A 8 6.32 4.83 12.97
C VAL A 8 5.19 5.30 13.89
N ASP A 9 4.49 6.31 13.43
CA ASP A 9 3.29 6.84 14.07
C ASP A 9 2.20 6.99 12.99
N TYR A 10 1.13 6.23 13.12
CA TYR A 10 -0.01 6.28 12.21
C TYR A 10 -1.01 7.39 12.55
N GLY A 11 -0.70 8.21 13.57
CA GLY A 11 -1.58 9.24 14.06
C GLY A 11 -2.64 8.72 15.03
N LYS A 12 -3.00 9.55 16.00
CA LYS A 12 -3.96 9.17 17.05
C LYS A 12 -5.36 8.95 16.49
N ASN A 13 -5.84 9.90 15.72
CA ASN A 13 -7.21 9.91 15.20
C ASN A 13 -7.39 8.85 14.12
N HIS A 14 -6.42 8.74 13.19
CA HIS A 14 -6.40 7.70 12.18
C HIS A 14 -6.41 6.31 12.81
N SER A 15 -5.56 6.09 13.80
CA SER A 15 -5.47 4.80 14.50
C SER A 15 -6.76 4.44 15.22
N LYS A 16 -7.42 5.42 15.84
CA LYS A 16 -8.73 5.22 16.48
C LYS A 16 -9.82 4.89 15.45
N LYS A 17 -9.89 5.67 14.36
CA LYS A 17 -10.88 5.49 13.27
C LYS A 17 -10.82 4.08 12.68
N TYR A 18 -9.62 3.58 12.42
CA TYR A 18 -9.41 2.28 11.76
C TYR A 18 -9.08 1.13 12.71
N SER A 19 -9.08 1.37 14.02
CA SER A 19 -8.77 0.36 15.05
C SER A 19 -7.42 -0.32 14.84
N ILE A 20 -6.39 0.48 14.53
CA ILE A 20 -5.00 0.01 14.35
C ILE A 20 -4.11 0.49 15.51
N ILE A 21 -2.96 -0.15 15.69
CA ILE A 21 -1.96 0.24 16.69
C ILE A 21 -1.26 1.52 16.20
N GLN A 22 -1.37 2.61 16.95
CA GLN A 22 -0.79 3.90 16.58
C GLN A 22 0.74 3.84 16.39
N LYS A 23 1.44 3.28 17.37
CA LYS A 23 2.92 3.18 17.38
C LYS A 23 3.35 1.73 17.58
N PRO A 24 3.45 0.92 16.52
CA PRO A 24 3.90 -0.45 16.63
C PRO A 24 5.33 -0.51 17.18
N LYS A 25 5.55 -1.33 18.23
CA LYS A 25 6.80 -1.34 19.00
C LYS A 25 8.04 -1.67 18.18
N ASN A 26 7.88 -2.53 17.17
CA ASN A 26 9.00 -3.03 16.36
C ASN A 26 9.29 -2.16 15.13
N LYS A 27 8.60 -1.02 14.97
CA LYS A 27 8.73 -0.12 13.80
C LYS A 27 9.47 1.16 14.15
N ASN A 28 10.69 1.02 14.62
CA ASN A 28 11.61 2.15 14.82
C ASN A 28 12.82 1.97 13.90
N TYR A 29 12.98 2.86 12.94
CA TYR A 29 13.99 2.76 11.89
C TYR A 29 15.14 3.74 12.11
N LYS A 30 16.35 3.33 11.79
CA LYS A 30 17.54 4.22 11.79
C LYS A 30 17.49 5.23 10.65
N GLY A 31 16.76 4.92 9.59
CA GLY A 31 16.75 5.64 8.34
C GLY A 31 17.84 5.16 7.38
N LEU A 32 17.43 4.80 6.16
CA LEU A 32 18.35 4.45 5.07
C LEU A 32 18.96 5.70 4.43
N TYR A 33 18.22 6.79 4.44
CA TYR A 33 18.61 8.08 3.90
C TYR A 33 18.06 9.23 4.78
N PRO A 34 18.63 9.46 5.97
CA PRO A 34 18.15 10.46 6.92
C PRO A 34 18.18 11.89 6.37
N GLN A 35 19.05 12.15 5.40
CA GLN A 35 19.19 13.46 4.73
C GLN A 35 18.08 13.73 3.71
N TRP A 36 17.20 12.76 3.45
CA TRP A 36 16.10 12.91 2.50
C TRP A 36 15.23 14.15 2.82
N ASP A 37 15.30 15.10 1.91
CA ASP A 37 14.58 16.39 1.95
C ASP A 37 14.57 17.02 0.54
N ALA A 38 14.15 18.27 0.43
CA ALA A 38 14.11 19.00 -0.84
C ALA A 38 15.51 19.25 -1.44
N SER A 39 16.56 19.31 -0.62
CA SER A 39 17.95 19.46 -1.09
C SER A 39 18.58 18.13 -1.49
N ASN A 40 18.03 17.04 -0.99
CA ASN A 40 18.47 15.67 -1.22
C ASN A 40 17.27 14.80 -1.64
N PRO A 41 16.65 15.11 -2.80
CA PRO A 41 15.44 14.42 -3.23
C PRO A 41 15.72 13.02 -3.78
N ILE A 42 14.66 12.24 -3.95
CA ILE A 42 14.73 10.87 -4.46
C ILE A 42 13.89 10.69 -5.72
N HIS A 43 14.19 9.60 -6.43
CA HIS A 43 13.34 9.05 -7.48
C HIS A 43 12.61 7.82 -6.93
N LEU A 44 11.33 7.68 -7.22
CA LEU A 44 10.54 6.51 -6.86
C LEU A 44 10.27 5.65 -8.08
N ILE A 45 10.46 4.35 -7.96
CA ILE A 45 10.08 3.36 -8.96
C ILE A 45 9.14 2.37 -8.30
N GLY A 46 7.92 2.27 -8.82
CA GLY A 46 6.89 1.38 -8.28
C GLY A 46 6.38 0.39 -9.35
N HIS A 47 6.47 -0.90 -9.04
CA HIS A 47 5.87 -1.96 -9.86
C HIS A 47 4.49 -2.32 -9.33
N SER A 48 3.51 -2.54 -10.22
CA SER A 48 2.15 -2.94 -9.86
C SER A 48 1.53 -1.96 -8.85
N MET A 49 1.09 -2.41 -7.68
CA MET A 49 0.58 -1.56 -6.60
C MET A 49 1.56 -0.46 -6.17
N GLY A 50 2.88 -0.69 -6.31
CA GLY A 50 3.91 0.26 -5.91
C GLY A 50 3.82 1.62 -6.60
N GLY A 51 3.30 1.69 -7.82
CA GLY A 51 3.08 2.97 -8.50
C GLY A 51 1.95 3.80 -7.87
N GLN A 52 0.87 3.18 -7.43
CA GLN A 52 -0.18 3.86 -6.67
C GLN A 52 0.34 4.30 -5.29
N THR A 53 1.10 3.43 -4.62
CA THR A 53 1.73 3.75 -3.33
C THR A 53 2.65 4.95 -3.44
N ALA A 54 3.46 5.04 -4.51
CA ALA A 54 4.36 6.18 -4.74
C ALA A 54 3.58 7.50 -4.95
N ARG A 55 2.48 7.47 -5.71
CA ARG A 55 1.61 8.64 -5.90
C ARG A 55 0.93 9.06 -4.61
N MET A 56 0.43 8.10 -3.84
CA MET A 56 -0.17 8.38 -2.54
C MET A 56 0.86 8.93 -1.56
N LEU A 57 2.09 8.42 -1.57
CA LEU A 57 3.17 8.95 -0.72
C LEU A 57 3.44 10.41 -1.06
N ASP A 58 3.57 10.77 -2.34
CA ASP A 58 3.74 12.17 -2.76
C ASP A 58 2.60 13.06 -2.23
N TYR A 59 1.37 12.62 -2.40
CA TYR A 59 0.20 13.34 -1.91
C TYR A 59 0.26 13.55 -0.39
N LEU A 60 0.56 12.51 0.38
CA LEU A 60 0.68 12.59 1.84
C LEU A 60 1.83 13.49 2.30
N LEU A 61 2.91 13.56 1.53
CA LEU A 61 4.06 14.42 1.84
C LEU A 61 3.79 15.89 1.55
N THR A 62 3.02 16.19 0.50
CA THR A 62 2.87 17.53 -0.06
C THR A 62 1.57 18.21 0.34
N GLN A 63 0.50 17.46 0.56
CA GLN A 63 -0.81 18.01 0.87
C GLN A 63 -1.07 18.05 2.38
N ASN A 64 -1.62 19.15 2.84
CA ASN A 64 -2.13 19.26 4.19
C ASN A 64 -3.55 18.69 4.27
N ILE A 65 -3.66 17.36 4.10
CA ILE A 65 -4.95 16.63 4.06
C ILE A 65 -5.75 16.73 5.36
N TYR A 66 -5.12 17.20 6.43
CA TYR A 66 -5.72 17.27 7.74
C TYR A 66 -6.53 18.56 7.95
N GLU A 67 -6.42 19.55 7.07
CA GLU A 67 -7.19 20.81 7.19
C GLU A 67 -8.70 20.64 6.95
N ASN A 68 -9.11 19.63 6.21
CA ASN A 68 -10.51 19.41 5.83
C ASN A 68 -11.25 18.34 6.64
N GLU A 69 -10.57 17.62 7.49
CA GLU A 69 -11.17 16.71 8.46
C GLU A 69 -10.86 17.25 9.85
N ASP A 70 -11.77 17.15 10.81
CA ASP A 70 -11.61 17.55 12.22
C ASP A 70 -10.45 16.84 12.97
N LEU A 71 -9.42 16.42 12.25
CA LEU A 71 -8.40 15.47 12.65
C LEU A 71 -7.00 15.99 12.35
N LEU A 72 -6.68 17.22 12.79
CA LEU A 72 -5.30 17.70 12.80
C LEU A 72 -4.42 16.71 13.57
N GLU A 73 -3.52 16.09 12.84
CA GLU A 73 -2.49 15.21 13.42
C GLU A 73 -1.13 15.85 13.18
N ASP A 74 -0.38 16.09 14.23
CA ASP A 74 1.00 16.53 14.12
C ASP A 74 1.84 15.41 13.50
N SER A 75 2.34 15.64 12.31
CA SER A 75 3.27 14.72 11.65
C SER A 75 4.60 15.40 11.40
N LYS A 76 5.68 14.71 11.75
CA LYS A 76 7.05 15.16 11.44
C LYS A 76 7.47 14.89 10.00
N LEU A 77 6.66 14.17 9.24
CA LEU A 77 6.99 13.68 7.91
C LEU A 77 5.99 14.11 6.85
N LEU A 78 4.70 14.15 7.18
CA LEU A 78 3.59 14.39 6.27
C LEU A 78 3.11 15.85 6.29
N GLY A 79 2.21 16.21 5.39
CA GLY A 79 1.53 17.50 5.43
C GLY A 79 2.41 18.70 5.03
N GLY A 80 3.24 18.55 4.01
CA GLY A 80 4.08 19.64 3.48
C GLY A 80 5.45 19.78 4.13
N VAL A 81 5.76 18.98 5.17
CA VAL A 81 7.06 19.02 5.86
C VAL A 81 8.21 18.60 4.94
N THR A 82 7.94 17.73 3.97
CA THR A 82 8.92 17.19 3.01
C THR A 82 8.58 17.55 1.56
N ASN A 83 8.05 18.76 1.33
CA ASN A 83 7.77 19.28 -0.01
C ASN A 83 9.03 19.21 -0.89
N HIS A 84 8.82 18.86 -2.18
CA HIS A 84 9.90 18.75 -3.18
C HIS A 84 10.97 17.68 -2.89
N ALA A 85 10.72 16.75 -1.99
CA ALA A 85 11.66 15.67 -1.66
C ALA A 85 11.59 14.49 -2.66
N ILE A 86 10.70 14.54 -3.66
CA ILE A 86 10.57 13.56 -4.74
C ILE A 86 10.75 14.29 -6.07
N LEU A 87 11.68 13.81 -6.92
CA LEU A 87 11.93 14.35 -8.26
C LEU A 87 11.12 13.64 -9.34
N SER A 88 10.97 12.34 -9.24
CA SER A 88 10.19 11.58 -10.22
C SER A 88 9.52 10.35 -9.62
N ILE A 89 8.43 9.97 -10.25
CA ILE A 89 7.70 8.74 -9.96
C ILE A 89 7.59 7.95 -11.27
N THR A 90 8.20 6.76 -11.29
CA THR A 90 8.10 5.82 -12.40
C THR A 90 7.22 4.66 -11.99
N SER A 91 6.12 4.47 -12.68
CA SER A 91 5.22 3.33 -12.49
C SER A 91 5.43 2.28 -13.58
N ILE A 92 5.53 1.02 -13.18
CA ILE A 92 5.70 -0.13 -14.09
C ILE A 92 4.51 -1.05 -13.91
N SER A 93 3.73 -1.26 -14.97
CA SER A 93 2.54 -2.14 -14.97
C SER A 93 1.57 -1.84 -13.82
N THR A 94 1.44 -0.58 -13.44
CA THR A 94 0.60 -0.16 -12.33
C THR A 94 -0.86 -0.05 -12.78
N PRO A 95 -1.81 -0.69 -12.07
CA PRO A 95 -3.24 -0.56 -12.38
C PRO A 95 -3.80 0.74 -11.80
N HIS A 96 -3.45 1.88 -12.42
CA HIS A 96 -3.89 3.21 -11.95
C HIS A 96 -5.40 3.40 -11.91
N ASN A 97 -6.15 2.68 -12.74
CA ASN A 97 -7.61 2.67 -12.74
C ASN A 97 -8.21 1.43 -12.06
N GLY A 98 -7.41 0.76 -11.22
CA GLY A 98 -7.81 -0.48 -10.58
C GLY A 98 -7.69 -1.70 -11.49
N THR A 99 -8.02 -2.86 -10.94
CA THR A 99 -8.00 -4.13 -11.66
C THR A 99 -9.18 -5.00 -11.25
N THR A 100 -9.78 -5.66 -12.24
CA THR A 100 -10.83 -6.65 -12.01
C THR A 100 -10.31 -7.88 -11.24
N LEU A 101 -9.01 -8.15 -11.30
CA LEU A 101 -8.37 -9.21 -10.51
C LEU A 101 -8.55 -8.96 -9.00
N ALA A 102 -8.42 -7.72 -8.54
CA ALA A 102 -8.67 -7.37 -7.14
C ALA A 102 -10.12 -7.68 -6.72
N GLU A 103 -11.10 -7.46 -7.61
CA GLU A 103 -12.50 -7.81 -7.38
C GLU A 103 -12.71 -9.33 -7.30
N ILE A 104 -12.08 -10.09 -8.20
CA ILE A 104 -12.15 -11.55 -8.22
C ILE A 104 -11.53 -12.10 -6.94
N VAL A 105 -10.34 -11.63 -6.58
CA VAL A 105 -9.64 -12.03 -5.35
C VAL A 105 -10.50 -11.75 -4.13
N ARG A 106 -11.09 -10.58 -4.03
CA ARG A 106 -11.96 -10.20 -2.91
C ARG A 106 -13.22 -11.04 -2.79
N LYS A 107 -13.82 -11.44 -3.93
CA LYS A 107 -15.06 -12.21 -3.97
C LYS A 107 -14.86 -13.72 -3.86
N THR A 108 -13.76 -14.22 -4.40
CA THR A 108 -13.54 -15.67 -4.61
C THR A 108 -12.69 -16.31 -3.53
N ILE A 109 -11.91 -15.53 -2.76
CA ILE A 109 -10.92 -16.11 -1.85
C ILE A 109 -11.05 -15.58 -0.42
N PRO A 110 -12.05 -16.08 0.34
CA PRO A 110 -11.97 -16.05 1.80
C PRO A 110 -10.66 -16.66 2.33
N PHE A 111 -10.03 -17.55 1.55
CA PHE A 111 -8.79 -18.25 1.86
C PHE A 111 -7.52 -17.38 1.79
N ILE A 112 -7.43 -16.35 0.95
CA ILE A 112 -6.25 -15.46 0.95
C ILE A 112 -6.13 -14.75 2.31
N GLN A 113 -7.23 -14.39 2.93
CA GLN A 113 -7.25 -13.81 4.27
C GLN A 113 -6.62 -14.74 5.30
N TYR A 114 -6.87 -16.05 5.17
CA TYR A 114 -6.21 -17.07 5.97
C TYR A 114 -4.72 -17.18 5.67
N PHE A 115 -4.36 -17.18 4.39
CA PHE A 115 -2.96 -17.29 3.96
C PHE A 115 -2.14 -16.09 4.41
N VAL A 116 -2.67 -14.88 4.29
CA VAL A 116 -2.01 -13.65 4.77
C VAL A 116 -1.86 -13.68 6.29
N GLY A 117 -2.88 -14.13 7.02
CA GLY A 117 -2.80 -14.29 8.46
C GLY A 117 -1.78 -15.34 8.90
N ILE A 118 -1.73 -16.48 8.21
CA ILE A 118 -0.76 -17.55 8.49
C ILE A 118 0.65 -17.15 8.05
N ALA A 119 0.81 -16.56 6.87
CA ALA A 119 2.11 -16.09 6.38
C ALA A 119 2.69 -14.98 7.26
N GLY A 120 1.85 -14.11 7.82
CA GLY A 120 2.27 -13.11 8.80
C GLY A 120 2.78 -13.71 10.12
N VAL A 121 2.46 -14.97 10.42
CA VAL A 121 2.92 -15.68 11.63
C VAL A 121 4.12 -16.57 11.35
N VAL A 122 4.16 -17.20 10.18
CA VAL A 122 5.21 -18.18 9.83
C VAL A 122 6.45 -17.51 9.28
N GLY A 123 6.38 -16.25 8.83
CA GLY A 123 7.48 -15.47 8.28
C GLY A 123 8.40 -16.29 7.38
N THR A 124 8.41 -16.03 6.09
CA THR A 124 9.48 -16.56 5.25
C THR A 124 10.57 -15.50 5.16
N ASP A 125 11.83 -15.89 5.11
CA ASP A 125 12.99 -14.98 4.99
C ASP A 125 12.90 -14.04 3.77
N PHE A 126 11.97 -14.30 2.85
CA PHE A 126 11.73 -13.53 1.62
C PHE A 126 10.56 -12.55 1.67
N TYR A 127 9.57 -12.75 2.55
CA TYR A 127 8.38 -11.86 2.65
C TYR A 127 8.04 -11.60 4.11
N SER A 128 8.42 -10.43 4.59
CA SER A 128 7.90 -9.89 5.85
C SER A 128 6.61 -9.12 5.56
N PHE A 129 5.46 -9.75 5.75
CA PHE A 129 4.20 -9.06 5.75
C PHE A 129 4.05 -8.28 7.04
N ASP A 130 4.25 -6.98 6.94
CA ASP A 130 4.14 -6.10 8.07
C ASP A 130 2.68 -5.71 8.33
N LEU A 131 2.01 -6.55 9.11
CA LEU A 131 0.60 -6.40 9.49
C LEU A 131 0.44 -6.14 10.99
N GLU A 132 1.50 -5.71 11.65
CA GLU A 132 1.52 -5.49 13.09
C GLU A 132 0.51 -4.42 13.53
N GLN A 133 0.26 -3.41 12.69
CA GLN A 133 -0.76 -2.39 12.94
C GLN A 133 -2.16 -2.95 13.13
N TRP A 134 -2.47 -4.11 12.54
CA TRP A 134 -3.74 -4.81 12.70
C TRP A 134 -3.77 -5.79 13.86
N GLY A 135 -2.62 -6.02 14.53
CA GLY A 135 -2.51 -7.00 15.61
C GLY A 135 -2.65 -8.46 15.14
N PHE A 136 -2.25 -8.76 13.90
CA PHE A 136 -2.35 -10.11 13.33
C PHE A 136 -1.37 -11.12 13.95
N ARG A 137 -0.50 -10.67 14.81
CA ARG A 137 0.41 -11.55 15.52
C ARG A 137 -0.35 -12.41 16.53
N ARG A 138 -0.03 -13.70 16.59
CA ARG A 138 -0.58 -14.60 17.63
C ARG A 138 -0.09 -14.15 19.00
N MET A 139 -1.02 -14.04 19.95
CA MET A 139 -0.70 -13.61 21.32
C MET A 139 -0.01 -14.73 22.10
N LEU A 140 0.81 -14.36 23.10
CA LEU A 140 1.36 -15.32 24.05
C LEU A 140 0.22 -16.07 24.75
N LYS A 141 0.27 -17.41 24.72
CA LYS A 141 -0.74 -18.32 25.26
C LYS A 141 -2.06 -18.42 24.47
N GLU A 142 -2.20 -17.73 23.33
CA GLU A 142 -3.36 -17.91 22.45
C GLU A 142 -3.26 -19.28 21.76
N SER A 143 -4.34 -20.09 21.82
CA SER A 143 -4.39 -21.32 21.06
C SER A 143 -4.49 -21.03 19.55
N TRP A 144 -4.11 -22.00 18.70
CA TRP A 144 -4.30 -21.87 17.28
C TRP A 144 -5.77 -21.73 16.87
N ALA A 145 -6.68 -22.40 17.59
CA ALA A 145 -8.11 -22.30 17.33
C ALA A 145 -8.64 -20.89 17.62
N ASP A 146 -8.23 -20.29 18.75
CA ASP A 146 -8.62 -18.93 19.12
C ASP A 146 -8.03 -17.91 18.16
N TYR A 147 -6.75 -18.08 17.77
CA TYR A 147 -6.10 -17.24 16.78
C TYR A 147 -6.85 -17.25 15.43
N ILE A 148 -7.16 -18.44 14.91
CA ILE A 148 -7.90 -18.59 13.66
C ILE A 148 -9.30 -17.98 13.77
N SER A 149 -9.99 -18.20 14.88
CA SER A 149 -11.31 -17.62 15.14
C SER A 149 -11.27 -16.09 15.18
N ARG A 150 -10.29 -15.52 15.87
CA ARG A 150 -10.05 -14.06 15.91
C ARG A 150 -9.73 -13.49 14.54
N MET A 151 -8.90 -14.18 13.77
CA MET A 151 -8.52 -13.76 12.43
C MET A 151 -9.70 -13.82 11.45
N ARG A 152 -10.54 -14.84 11.54
CA ARG A 152 -11.72 -14.99 10.67
C ARG A 152 -12.67 -13.80 10.75
N ASN A 153 -12.86 -13.24 11.94
CA ASN A 153 -13.79 -12.15 12.22
C ASN A 153 -13.08 -10.77 12.32
N HIS A 154 -11.85 -10.66 11.84
CA HIS A 154 -11.08 -9.45 12.02
C HIS A 154 -11.61 -8.29 11.16
N LYS A 155 -11.71 -7.10 11.76
CA LYS A 155 -12.23 -5.88 11.11
C LYS A 155 -11.43 -5.46 9.87
N ALA A 156 -10.16 -5.85 9.77
CA ALA A 156 -9.32 -5.56 8.60
C ALA A 156 -9.90 -6.11 7.30
N TRP A 157 -10.75 -7.12 7.35
CA TRP A 157 -11.36 -7.73 6.15
C TRP A 157 -12.52 -6.91 5.58
N SER A 158 -13.11 -6.03 6.37
CA SER A 158 -14.22 -5.16 5.95
C SER A 158 -13.82 -3.70 5.82
N THR A 159 -12.57 -3.35 6.11
CA THR A 159 -12.09 -1.98 6.01
C THR A 159 -11.71 -1.60 4.59
N LYS A 160 -11.84 -0.30 4.27
CA LYS A 160 -11.25 0.30 3.08
C LYS A 160 -9.76 0.67 3.24
N ASN A 161 -9.23 0.64 4.47
CA ASN A 161 -7.83 0.99 4.77
C ASN A 161 -6.90 -0.21 4.51
N ILE A 162 -6.92 -0.74 3.30
CA ILE A 162 -6.15 -1.91 2.87
C ILE A 162 -5.91 -1.86 1.35
N SER A 163 -4.75 -2.30 0.93
CA SER A 163 -4.30 -2.23 -0.46
C SER A 163 -5.21 -2.97 -1.46
N SER A 164 -5.94 -3.99 -1.03
CA SER A 164 -6.93 -4.65 -1.88
C SER A 164 -8.13 -3.77 -2.23
N TRP A 165 -8.44 -2.78 -1.38
CA TRP A 165 -9.39 -1.74 -1.73
C TRP A 165 -8.80 -0.80 -2.78
N ASP A 166 -7.60 -0.30 -2.55
CA ASP A 166 -6.92 0.66 -3.43
C ASP A 166 -6.73 0.12 -4.86
N LEU A 167 -6.57 -1.20 -4.99
CA LEU A 167 -6.44 -1.88 -6.27
C LEU A 167 -7.78 -2.24 -6.92
N SER A 168 -8.91 -2.12 -6.22
CA SER A 168 -10.23 -2.33 -6.81
C SER A 168 -10.59 -1.18 -7.76
N LEU A 169 -11.55 -1.40 -8.66
CA LEU A 169 -12.02 -0.34 -9.57
C LEU A 169 -12.54 0.86 -8.79
N SER A 170 -13.40 0.61 -7.77
CA SER A 170 -13.97 1.68 -6.95
C SER A 170 -12.94 2.37 -6.07
N GLY A 171 -11.98 1.64 -5.53
CA GLY A 171 -10.89 2.22 -4.71
C GLY A 171 -9.94 3.07 -5.56
N ALA A 172 -9.60 2.62 -6.75
CA ALA A 172 -8.79 3.39 -7.69
C ALA A 172 -9.50 4.66 -8.16
N GLU A 173 -10.81 4.60 -8.41
CA GLU A 173 -11.65 5.77 -8.72
C GLU A 173 -11.66 6.76 -7.55
N GLU A 174 -11.87 6.27 -6.31
CA GLU A 174 -11.80 7.08 -5.09
C GLU A 174 -10.44 7.79 -4.98
N ILE A 175 -9.32 7.06 -5.13
CA ILE A 175 -7.96 7.61 -5.09
C ILE A 175 -7.76 8.66 -6.20
N ASN A 176 -8.12 8.35 -7.44
CA ASN A 176 -7.94 9.26 -8.57
C ASN A 176 -8.81 10.53 -8.47
N SER A 177 -9.89 10.51 -7.68
CA SER A 177 -10.74 11.69 -7.50
C SER A 177 -10.06 12.84 -6.75
N PHE A 178 -9.07 12.54 -5.91
CA PHE A 178 -8.36 13.55 -5.11
C PHE A 178 -6.85 13.60 -5.37
N LEU A 179 -6.23 12.55 -5.91
CA LEU A 179 -4.81 12.57 -6.26
C LEU A 179 -4.56 13.46 -7.49
N GLN A 180 -3.98 14.62 -7.27
CA GLN A 180 -3.53 15.50 -8.33
C GLN A 180 -2.06 15.25 -8.69
N ILE A 181 -1.69 15.60 -9.90
CA ILE A 181 -0.30 15.58 -10.36
C ILE A 181 0.43 16.78 -9.75
N SER A 182 1.53 16.54 -9.04
CA SER A 182 2.41 17.59 -8.55
C SER A 182 3.18 18.22 -9.72
N PRO A 183 3.13 19.54 -9.92
CA PRO A 183 3.78 20.20 -11.07
C PRO A 183 5.30 20.10 -11.04
N ASN A 184 5.89 19.78 -9.91
CA ASN A 184 7.36 19.72 -9.72
C ASN A 184 7.91 18.29 -9.77
N ILE A 185 7.09 17.30 -10.15
CA ILE A 185 7.50 15.91 -10.23
C ILE A 185 7.35 15.41 -11.65
N TYR A 186 8.35 14.69 -12.15
CA TYR A 186 8.27 13.99 -13.43
C TYR A 186 7.60 12.63 -13.24
N TYR A 187 6.52 12.37 -13.99
CA TYR A 187 5.78 11.10 -13.95
C TYR A 187 6.07 10.29 -15.22
N PHE A 188 6.47 9.04 -15.01
CA PHE A 188 6.70 8.08 -16.09
C PHE A 188 5.80 6.85 -15.87
N SER A 189 5.23 6.33 -16.95
CA SER A 189 4.45 5.09 -16.91
C SER A 189 4.99 4.12 -17.96
N ILE A 190 5.44 2.95 -17.49
CA ILE A 190 5.92 1.86 -18.34
C ILE A 190 4.84 0.80 -18.38
N ILE A 191 4.29 0.58 -19.56
CA ILE A 191 3.28 -0.43 -19.81
C ILE A 191 3.98 -1.70 -20.32
N THR A 192 3.62 -2.84 -19.76
CA THR A 192 4.09 -4.15 -20.20
C THR A 192 2.93 -4.98 -20.74
N SER A 193 3.20 -5.87 -21.66
CA SER A 193 2.23 -6.81 -22.20
C SER A 193 2.84 -8.21 -22.28
N THR A 194 2.13 -9.19 -21.78
CA THR A 194 2.44 -10.62 -21.88
C THR A 194 1.46 -11.34 -22.80
N THR A 195 0.76 -10.59 -23.64
CA THR A 195 -0.18 -11.16 -24.61
C THR A 195 0.26 -10.87 -26.03
N ILE A 196 -0.07 -11.76 -26.95
CA ILE A 196 0.09 -11.59 -28.38
C ILE A 196 -1.26 -11.64 -29.07
N LYS A 197 -1.42 -10.88 -30.14
CA LYS A 197 -2.63 -10.92 -30.95
C LYS A 197 -2.71 -12.28 -31.66
N LYS A 198 -3.84 -12.96 -31.52
CA LYS A 198 -4.11 -14.21 -32.24
C LYS A 198 -4.29 -13.88 -33.72
N GLU A 199 -3.60 -14.63 -34.59
CA GLU A 199 -3.70 -14.45 -36.05
C GLU A 199 -5.13 -14.60 -36.52
N GLY A 200 -5.59 -13.73 -37.40
CA GLY A 200 -6.97 -13.71 -37.93
C GLY A 200 -8.06 -13.34 -36.93
N SER A 201 -7.73 -12.81 -35.74
CA SER A 201 -8.69 -12.47 -34.70
C SER A 201 -8.37 -11.11 -34.06
N SER A 202 -9.38 -10.47 -33.44
CA SER A 202 -9.18 -9.32 -32.53
C SER A 202 -8.76 -9.74 -31.12
N GLN A 203 -8.76 -11.05 -30.82
CA GLN A 203 -8.44 -11.55 -29.48
C GLN A 203 -6.95 -11.59 -29.24
N HIS A 204 -6.57 -11.37 -27.98
CA HIS A 204 -5.22 -11.58 -27.47
C HIS A 204 -5.15 -12.87 -26.65
N VAL A 205 -4.05 -13.59 -26.80
CA VAL A 205 -3.75 -14.81 -26.05
C VAL A 205 -2.45 -14.63 -25.29
N PRO A 206 -2.24 -15.33 -24.16
CA PRO A 206 -0.98 -15.29 -23.44
C PRO A 206 0.20 -15.64 -24.35
N SER A 207 1.29 -14.89 -24.24
CA SER A 207 2.53 -15.22 -24.94
C SER A 207 3.16 -16.48 -24.36
N LYS A 208 3.99 -17.16 -25.16
CA LYS A 208 4.70 -18.36 -24.71
C LYS A 208 5.55 -18.05 -23.48
N GLY A 209 5.40 -18.80 -22.41
CA GLY A 209 6.11 -18.60 -21.14
C GLY A 209 5.39 -17.70 -20.15
N THR A 210 4.21 -17.15 -20.51
CA THR A 210 3.38 -16.43 -19.53
C THR A 210 2.83 -17.43 -18.51
N SER A 211 3.07 -17.16 -17.23
CA SER A 211 2.45 -17.91 -16.14
C SER A 211 0.98 -17.53 -16.04
N ILE A 212 0.10 -18.51 -16.02
CA ILE A 212 -1.30 -18.34 -15.67
C ILE A 212 -1.36 -18.45 -14.15
N ILE A 213 -1.74 -17.33 -13.50
CA ILE A 213 -1.93 -17.28 -12.04
C ILE A 213 -3.25 -17.96 -11.69
#